data_1594bad29abde87e78c35635f9de90c0
#
_entry.id   1594bad29abde87e78c35635f9de90c0
#
_cell.length_a   1.000
_cell.length_b   1.000
_cell.length_c   1.000
_cell.angle_alpha   90.00
_cell.angle_beta   90.00
_cell.angle_gamma   90.00
#
_symmetry.space_group_name_H-M   'P 1'
#
loop_
_entity.id
_entity.type
_entity.pdbx_description
1 polymer ?
#
loop_
_entity_poly.entity_id
_entity_poly.type
_entity_poly.pdbx_seq_one_letter_code
_entity_poly.pdbx_strand_id
1 'polypeptide(L)'
;MEDSREFVYQKFSEYYRDSSTAIPKIQRSHQREYGYLMFKERFMVRHRRFTTVEEVKTTLSEIVPSDVYHSCAYYENPDYEMDKKKWLGSDIVFDIDADHIPTSCDKLHD
;
A
#
# COMPACT_ATOMS: atom_id res chain seq x y z
N MET A 1 18.55 19.83 0.44
CA MET A 1 18.14 18.42 0.29
C MET A 1 17.42 17.91 1.51
N GLU A 2 18.05 18.00 2.68
CA GLU A 2 17.41 17.61 3.92
C GLU A 2 16.14 18.40 4.17
N ASP A 3 16.18 19.70 3.91
CA ASP A 3 15.02 20.56 4.16
C ASP A 3 13.83 20.18 3.29
N SER A 4 14.08 19.83 2.03
CA SER A 4 13.01 19.42 1.12
C SER A 4 12.38 18.12 1.58
N ARG A 5 13.20 17.16 1.99
CA ARG A 5 12.71 15.87 2.45
C ARG A 5 11.91 16.04 3.74
N GLU A 6 12.39 16.84 4.65
CA GLU A 6 11.68 17.12 5.90
C GLU A 6 10.35 17.82 5.64
N PHE A 7 10.32 18.75 4.70
CA PHE A 7 9.09 19.45 4.34
C PHE A 7 8.06 18.45 3.82
N VAL A 8 8.45 17.56 2.91
CA VAL A 8 7.54 16.57 2.35
C VAL A 8 7.05 15.61 3.44
N TYR A 9 7.96 15.20 4.32
CA TYR A 9 7.59 14.32 5.43
C TYR A 9 6.53 14.99 6.31
N GLN A 10 6.68 16.27 6.61
CA GLN A 10 5.72 16.98 7.43
C GLN A 10 4.35 17.05 6.75
N LYS A 11 4.32 17.24 5.44
CA LYS A 11 3.06 17.26 4.71
C LYS A 11 2.37 15.90 4.75
N PHE A 12 3.12 14.83 4.61
CA PHE A 12 2.56 13.49 4.74
C PHE A 12 2.03 13.25 6.15
N SER A 13 2.77 13.70 7.16
CA SER A 13 2.33 13.57 8.55
C SER A 13 1.01 14.28 8.79
N GLU A 14 0.89 15.51 8.30
CA GLU A 14 -0.35 16.28 8.42
C GLU A 14 -1.50 15.56 7.73
N TYR A 15 -1.26 15.02 6.55
CA TYR A 15 -2.27 14.30 5.78
C TYR A 15 -2.78 13.08 6.56
N TYR A 16 -1.87 12.28 7.08
CA TYR A 16 -2.29 11.07 7.81
C TYR A 16 -3.00 11.38 9.11
N ARG A 17 -2.69 12.50 9.74
CA ARG A 17 -3.31 12.88 11.02
C ARG A 17 -4.64 13.58 10.84
N ASP A 18 -4.91 14.08 9.66
CA ASP A 18 -6.15 14.80 9.40
C ASP A 18 -7.33 13.86 9.51
N SER A 19 -8.27 14.18 10.41
CA SER A 19 -9.42 13.32 10.64
C SER A 19 -10.35 13.26 9.42
N SER A 20 -10.25 14.23 8.51
CA SER A 20 -11.08 14.24 7.31
C SER A 20 -10.46 13.43 6.17
N THR A 21 -9.23 12.98 6.32
CA THR A 21 -8.59 12.16 5.30
C THR A 21 -9.33 10.83 5.18
N ALA A 22 -9.80 10.52 3.98
CA ALA A 22 -10.53 9.30 3.73
C ALA A 22 -9.59 8.14 3.49
N ILE A 23 -9.86 7.03 4.15
CA ILE A 23 -9.17 5.76 3.88
C ILE A 23 -10.17 4.92 3.11
N PRO A 24 -9.83 4.43 1.92
CA PRO A 24 -10.76 3.59 1.17
C PRO A 24 -11.15 2.35 1.96
N LYS A 25 -12.41 1.96 1.80
CA LYS A 25 -12.87 0.72 2.42
C LYS A 25 -12.23 -0.44 1.67
N ILE A 26 -11.50 -1.26 2.39
CA ILE A 26 -10.82 -2.42 1.82
C ILE A 26 -11.57 -3.66 2.26
N GLN A 27 -12.14 -4.39 1.29
CA GLN A 27 -12.88 -5.60 1.60
C GLN A 27 -11.92 -6.68 2.09
N ARG A 28 -12.38 -7.46 3.07
CA ARG A 28 -11.61 -8.57 3.63
C ARG A 28 -10.24 -8.12 4.15
N SER A 29 -10.23 -6.97 4.80
CA SER A 29 -8.97 -6.37 5.28
C SER A 29 -8.19 -7.33 6.17
N HIS A 30 -8.88 -8.09 7.01
CA HIS A 30 -8.24 -9.02 7.94
C HIS A 30 -7.57 -10.21 7.24
N GLN A 31 -7.81 -10.40 5.94
CA GLN A 31 -7.22 -11.48 5.17
C GLN A 31 -6.15 -11.01 4.20
N ARG A 32 -5.83 -9.74 4.20
CA ARG A 32 -4.83 -9.19 3.29
C ARG A 32 -3.52 -8.91 4.01
N GLU A 33 -2.43 -9.11 3.29
CA GLU A 33 -1.14 -8.63 3.77
C GLU A 33 -1.02 -7.15 3.46
N TYR A 34 -0.52 -6.38 4.43
CA TYR A 34 -0.22 -4.98 4.24
C TYR A 34 1.28 -4.78 4.32
N GLY A 35 1.75 -3.77 3.61
CA GLY A 35 3.13 -3.37 3.67
C GLY A 35 3.24 -1.89 3.45
N TYR A 36 4.34 -1.31 3.87
CA TYR A 36 4.57 0.11 3.64
C TYR A 36 6.06 0.38 3.51
N LEU A 37 6.36 1.41 2.72
CA LEU A 37 7.72 1.87 2.53
C LEU A 37 7.97 3.02 3.49
N MET A 38 9.02 2.91 4.28
CA MET A 38 9.35 3.94 5.26
C MET A 38 9.88 5.17 4.56
N PHE A 39 9.48 6.34 5.08
CA PHE A 39 9.76 7.60 4.40
C PHE A 39 11.24 7.95 4.43
N LYS A 40 11.83 7.95 5.61
CA LYS A 40 13.20 8.45 5.77
C LYS A 40 14.25 7.39 5.46
N GLU A 41 14.02 6.17 5.89
CA GLU A 41 15.03 5.12 5.80
C GLU A 41 14.87 4.26 4.57
N ARG A 42 13.77 4.42 3.83
CA ARG A 42 13.54 3.79 2.54
C ARG A 42 13.61 2.26 2.58
N PHE A 43 13.15 1.66 3.64
CA PHE A 43 13.00 0.21 3.67
C PHE A 43 11.54 -0.17 3.72
N MET A 44 11.24 -1.38 3.25
CA MET A 44 9.89 -1.92 3.14
C MET A 44 9.56 -2.76 4.37
N VAL A 45 8.41 -2.48 4.98
CA VAL A 45 7.85 -3.34 6.02
C VAL A 45 6.76 -4.18 5.39
N ARG A 46 6.77 -5.48 5.64
CA ARG A 46 5.80 -6.42 5.07
C ARG A 46 5.16 -7.26 6.15
N HIS A 47 4.22 -8.10 5.76
CA HIS A 47 3.59 -9.10 6.63
C HIS A 47 2.83 -8.44 7.77
N ARG A 48 2.12 -7.35 7.46
CA ARG A 48 1.28 -6.66 8.44
C ARG A 48 -0.17 -7.03 8.21
N ARG A 49 -0.96 -6.98 9.27
CA ARG A 49 -2.39 -7.23 9.21
C ARG A 49 -3.12 -6.09 9.89
N PHE A 50 -4.17 -5.60 9.25
CA PHE A 50 -5.07 -4.61 9.85
C PHE A 50 -6.50 -5.11 9.72
N THR A 51 -7.24 -5.10 10.80
CA THR A 51 -8.61 -5.59 10.79
C THR A 51 -9.63 -4.48 10.66
N THR A 52 -9.29 -3.26 11.03
CA THR A 52 -10.22 -2.13 10.97
C THR A 52 -9.58 -0.93 10.30
N VAL A 53 -10.43 -0.03 9.79
CA VAL A 53 -9.97 1.22 9.19
C VAL A 53 -9.27 2.08 10.25
N GLU A 54 -9.79 2.10 11.45
CA GLU A 54 -9.19 2.86 12.55
C GLU A 54 -7.76 2.41 12.83
N GLU A 55 -7.53 1.11 12.78
CA GLU A 55 -6.20 0.55 12.98
C GLU A 55 -5.24 1.02 11.89
N VAL A 56 -5.70 1.01 10.64
CA VAL A 56 -4.90 1.51 9.53
C VAL A 56 -4.58 2.99 9.75
N LYS A 57 -5.59 3.78 10.06
CA LYS A 57 -5.41 5.23 10.24
C LYS A 57 -4.42 5.55 11.35
N THR A 58 -4.55 4.87 12.48
CA THR A 58 -3.67 5.07 13.61
C THR A 58 -2.22 4.73 13.23
N THR A 59 -2.02 3.60 12.58
CA THR A 59 -0.69 3.16 12.18
C THR A 59 -0.05 4.15 11.22
N LEU A 60 -0.80 4.58 10.20
CA LEU A 60 -0.25 5.53 9.22
C LEU A 60 0.10 6.87 9.88
N SER A 61 -0.70 7.31 10.85
CA SER A 61 -0.42 8.55 11.56
C SER A 61 0.86 8.48 12.38
N GLU A 62 1.17 7.32 12.93
CA GLU A 62 2.36 7.14 13.76
C GLU A 62 3.62 6.93 12.93
N ILE A 63 3.51 6.17 11.86
CA ILE A 63 4.66 5.73 11.06
C ILE A 63 4.99 6.72 9.95
N VAL A 64 3.98 7.34 9.37
CA VAL A 64 4.10 8.28 8.25
C VAL A 64 4.94 7.69 7.11
N PRO A 65 4.44 6.62 6.46
CA PRO A 65 5.16 6.00 5.35
C PRO A 65 5.02 6.81 4.08
N SER A 66 5.94 6.62 3.14
CA SER A 66 5.82 7.24 1.82
C SER A 66 4.84 6.49 0.92
N ASP A 67 4.71 5.20 1.12
CA ASP A 67 3.84 4.35 0.29
C ASP A 67 3.23 3.26 1.16
N VAL A 68 1.99 2.92 0.85
CA VAL A 68 1.25 1.87 1.55
C VAL A 68 0.64 0.95 0.52
N TYR A 69 0.71 -0.35 0.77
CA TYR A 69 0.21 -1.36 -0.15
C TYR A 69 -0.64 -2.38 0.59
N HIS A 70 -1.58 -2.97 -0.12
CA HIS A 70 -2.24 -4.17 0.38
C HIS A 70 -2.21 -5.23 -0.72
N SER A 71 -2.27 -6.49 -0.32
CA SER A 71 -2.22 -7.58 -1.28
C SER A 71 -3.56 -7.70 -2.02
N CYS A 72 -3.48 -8.19 -3.26
CA CYS A 72 -4.67 -8.62 -3.99
C CYS A 72 -5.08 -10.00 -3.55
N ALA A 73 -4.16 -10.77 -3.01
CA ALA A 73 -4.42 -12.11 -2.51
C ALA A 73 -5.00 -12.05 -1.10
N TYR A 74 -5.76 -13.09 -0.78
CA TYR A 74 -6.33 -13.28 0.55
C TYR A 74 -5.61 -14.44 1.21
N TYR A 75 -5.28 -14.26 2.50
CA TYR A 75 -4.55 -15.26 3.27
C TYR A 75 -5.28 -15.53 4.59
N GLU A 76 -5.18 -16.76 5.08
CA GLU A 76 -5.67 -17.07 6.41
C GLU A 76 -4.83 -16.36 7.46
N ASN A 77 -3.51 -16.30 7.24
CA ASN A 77 -2.56 -15.70 8.17
C ASN A 77 -1.71 -14.66 7.44
N PRO A 78 -2.27 -13.49 7.09
CA PRO A 78 -1.52 -12.53 6.26
C PRO A 78 -0.28 -11.95 6.94
N ASP A 79 -0.19 -12.01 8.26
CA ASP A 79 0.95 -11.49 9.01
C ASP A 79 2.03 -12.55 9.25
N TYR A 80 1.85 -13.75 8.70
CA TYR A 80 2.84 -14.82 8.81
C TYR A 80 3.80 -14.78 7.61
N GLU A 81 4.86 -15.59 7.68
CA GLU A 81 5.78 -15.76 6.56
C GLU A 81 5.05 -16.39 5.37
N MET A 82 5.61 -16.21 4.18
CA MET A 82 4.93 -16.62 2.95
C MET A 82 4.48 -18.08 2.95
N ASP A 83 5.31 -18.97 3.45
CA ASP A 83 5.00 -20.40 3.46
C ASP A 83 3.94 -20.77 4.49
N LYS A 84 3.62 -19.87 5.41
CA LYS A 84 2.64 -20.11 6.48
C LYS A 84 1.39 -19.26 6.35
N LYS A 85 1.30 -18.42 5.32
CA LYS A 85 0.16 -17.53 5.14
C LYS A 85 -1.13 -18.25 4.78
N LYS A 86 -1.05 -19.37 4.08
CA LYS A 86 -2.22 -20.14 3.62
C LYS A 86 -3.10 -19.33 2.69
N TRP A 87 -2.76 -19.36 1.43
CA TRP A 87 -3.48 -18.63 0.38
C TRP A 87 -4.93 -19.11 0.28
N LEU A 88 -5.87 -18.16 0.25
CA LEU A 88 -7.30 -18.44 0.17
C LEU A 88 -7.90 -18.07 -1.18
N GLY A 89 -7.33 -17.11 -1.86
CA GLY A 89 -7.86 -16.62 -3.13
C GLY A 89 -7.28 -15.26 -3.42
N SER A 90 -7.82 -14.59 -4.44
CA SER A 90 -7.36 -13.25 -4.76
C SER A 90 -8.42 -12.51 -5.56
N ASP A 91 -8.30 -11.19 -5.55
CA ASP A 91 -9.04 -10.34 -6.48
C ASP A 91 -8.51 -10.59 -7.88
N ILE A 92 -9.36 -10.34 -8.87
CA ILE A 92 -8.91 -10.36 -10.26
C ILE A 92 -8.35 -8.97 -10.55
N VAL A 93 -7.07 -8.95 -10.95
CA VAL A 93 -6.39 -7.69 -11.23
C VAL A 93 -5.83 -7.75 -12.65
N PHE A 94 -6.11 -6.69 -13.41
CA PHE A 94 -5.58 -6.55 -14.75
C PHE A 94 -4.61 -5.38 -14.74
N ASP A 95 -3.40 -5.64 -15.17
CA ASP A 95 -2.39 -4.61 -15.31
C ASP A 95 -2.11 -4.45 -16.79
N ILE A 96 -2.67 -3.40 -17.39
CA ILE A 96 -2.54 -3.16 -18.81
C ILE A 96 -1.50 -2.08 -19.02
N ASP A 97 -0.40 -2.49 -19.68
CA ASP A 97 0.70 -1.59 -19.98
C ASP A 97 0.64 -1.28 -21.47
N ALA A 98 0.36 -0.02 -21.81
CA ALA A 98 0.23 0.41 -23.21
C ALA A 98 1.50 0.18 -24.01
N ASP A 99 2.64 0.15 -23.36
CA ASP A 99 3.93 -0.09 -24.06
C ASP A 99 4.04 -1.50 -24.57
N HIS A 100 3.25 -2.42 -24.04
CA HIS A 100 3.30 -3.84 -24.40
C HIS A 100 2.12 -4.27 -25.26
N ILE A 101 1.23 -3.36 -25.59
CA ILE A 101 0.04 -3.68 -26.36
C ILE A 101 0.27 -3.30 -27.83
N PRO A 102 0.22 -4.26 -28.77
CA PRO A 102 0.33 -3.91 -30.19
C PRO A 102 -0.88 -3.05 -30.60
N THR A 103 -0.61 -1.94 -31.23
CA THR A 103 -1.65 -1.04 -31.71
C THR A 103 -1.32 -0.55 -33.11
N SER A 104 -2.33 -0.06 -33.80
CA SER A 104 -2.12 0.55 -35.11
C SER A 104 -1.45 1.92 -35.01
N CYS A 105 -1.37 2.46 -33.82
CA CYS A 105 -0.78 3.78 -33.58
C CYS A 105 0.41 3.66 -32.64
N ASP A 106 1.24 2.66 -32.84
CA ASP A 106 2.37 2.39 -31.99
C ASP A 106 3.39 3.52 -31.90
N LYS A 107 3.40 4.40 -32.91
CA LYS A 107 4.28 5.56 -32.87
C LYS A 107 3.98 6.49 -31.71
N LEU A 108 2.76 6.44 -31.20
CA LEU A 108 2.32 7.30 -30.12
C LEU A 108 2.69 6.77 -28.74
N HIS A 109 3.28 5.59 -28.70
CA HIS A 109 3.54 4.90 -27.44
C HIS A 109 5.01 4.86 -27.06
N ASP A 110 5.80 5.60 -27.75
CA ASP A 110 7.25 5.64 -27.48
C ASP A 110 7.63 6.56 -26.30
#